data_8436629702f7729ed9b18e6971687d7d
#
_entry.id   8436629702f7729ed9b18e6971687d7d
#
_cell.length_a   1.000
_cell.length_b   1.000
_cell.length_c   1.000
_cell.angle_alpha   90.00
_cell.angle_beta   90.00
_cell.angle_gamma   90.00
#
_symmetry.space_group_name_H-M   'P 1'
#
loop_
_entity.id
_entity.type
_entity.pdbx_description
1 polymer ?
#
loop_
_entity_poly.entity_id
_entity_poly.type
_entity_poly.pdbx_seq_one_letter_code
_entity_poly.pdbx_strand_id
1 'polypeptide(L)'
;MAFDGITIANLAYEFKSTLEGGKIAKIAQPEKDELLIAVKNNRETYRLQISASASLPLIYLTENNKPRPLTAPNFCMLLRKHIGSARILSITQPGLERILEFELEHLDEMGDLCRKKLIVEIMGKHSNIIFCKEDGTIIDSIKHVSANMSSVREVLPGREYFIPQTVAKENPLTVTEANFCRIIKAAPMTVQKALYNHFTGISPIVAEEVCHLASIDSDLSANGLSEAELTHLAHTFCLLMEDVKEGRFSPAIIYDEEGPLEYASIPLTCLEGRGCRREGWPSISALLENYYASRDSRTRIRQKSADLRRIVQTALERNYKKYDLQLKQLKDTEKREKYRIYGELLNTYGYELAGGEKSFSCINYYTGEEISIPLDPQLSAKDNAKKHFDKYNKLKRTFEALTQLTDQTKAEIDHLESISSALDIALAENDLVQIKEELMEYGYVKKRRPNDKRPKITSKPFHYISSDGYHIYVGKNNYQNEELTFRFANGNDWWFHAKGIPGSHVILKNDGKGELPDRAFEEAGALAAFYSKGRENEKVEIDYIQKKNIKKVTGAAPGFVIYHTNYSLVAIPSCNLKEAE
;
A
#
# COMPACT_ATOMS: atom_id res chain seq x y z
N MET A 1 3.56 10.04 -16.54
CA MET A 1 4.24 10.39 -15.28
C MET A 1 4.10 11.87 -15.11
N ALA A 2 3.33 12.29 -14.13
CA ALA A 2 3.01 13.70 -13.93
C ALA A 2 4.21 14.57 -13.48
N PHE A 3 5.24 13.99 -12.87
CA PHE A 3 6.45 14.71 -12.45
C PHE A 3 7.47 14.76 -13.61
N ASP A 4 7.22 15.64 -14.58
CA ASP A 4 8.03 15.80 -15.78
C ASP A 4 8.96 17.03 -15.70
N GLY A 5 9.67 17.33 -16.79
CA GLY A 5 10.60 18.46 -16.85
C GLY A 5 9.92 19.81 -16.73
N ILE A 6 8.69 19.96 -17.20
CA ILE A 6 7.92 21.22 -17.10
C ILE A 6 7.45 21.44 -15.66
N THR A 7 7.04 20.39 -14.97
CA THR A 7 6.74 20.46 -13.52
C THR A 7 7.95 20.91 -12.71
N ILE A 8 9.15 20.38 -13.02
CA ILE A 8 10.40 20.82 -12.38
C ILE A 8 10.73 22.28 -12.74
N ALA A 9 10.46 22.71 -13.97
CA ALA A 9 10.66 24.12 -14.37
C ALA A 9 9.76 25.07 -13.58
N ASN A 10 8.50 24.71 -13.35
CA ASN A 10 7.59 25.48 -12.52
C ASN A 10 8.06 25.52 -11.05
N LEU A 11 8.53 24.40 -10.50
CA LEU A 11 9.13 24.36 -9.16
C LEU A 11 10.39 25.23 -9.07
N ALA A 12 11.26 25.18 -10.07
CA ALA A 12 12.46 26.02 -10.13
C ALA A 12 12.08 27.52 -10.12
N TYR A 13 11.04 27.88 -10.87
CA TYR A 13 10.52 29.25 -10.92
C TYR A 13 9.97 29.70 -9.54
N GLU A 14 9.15 28.85 -8.90
CA GLU A 14 8.61 29.11 -7.55
C GLU A 14 9.74 29.22 -6.52
N PHE A 15 10.72 28.32 -6.54
CA PHE A 15 11.84 28.31 -5.59
C PHE A 15 12.80 29.50 -5.78
N LYS A 16 12.98 29.96 -7.02
CA LYS A 16 13.74 31.19 -7.27
C LYS A 16 13.12 32.38 -6.55
N SER A 17 11.82 32.55 -6.66
CA SER A 17 11.12 33.67 -6.03
C SER A 17 11.02 33.57 -4.50
N THR A 18 11.03 32.35 -3.94
CA THR A 18 10.80 32.13 -2.51
C THR A 18 12.06 31.80 -1.72
N LEU A 19 13.00 31.04 -2.29
CA LEU A 19 14.15 30.49 -1.56
C LEU A 19 15.49 31.14 -1.91
N GLU A 20 15.68 31.70 -3.12
CA GLU A 20 16.96 32.37 -3.47
C GLU A 20 17.24 33.58 -2.57
N GLY A 21 18.49 33.71 -2.16
CA GLY A 21 18.92 34.67 -1.17
C GLY A 21 18.63 34.28 0.28
N GLY A 22 17.80 33.27 0.49
CA GLY A 22 17.43 32.78 1.81
C GLY A 22 18.55 32.00 2.50
N LYS A 23 18.46 31.94 3.84
CA LYS A 23 19.43 31.24 4.69
C LYS A 23 18.84 29.91 5.22
N ILE A 24 19.58 28.84 5.09
CA ILE A 24 19.20 27.53 5.66
C ILE A 24 19.22 27.65 7.19
N ALA A 25 18.06 27.47 7.82
CA ALA A 25 17.90 27.59 9.27
C ALA A 25 17.90 26.23 9.98
N LYS A 26 17.41 25.16 9.32
CA LYS A 26 17.29 23.84 9.91
C LYS A 26 17.26 22.76 8.85
N ILE A 27 17.94 21.64 9.12
CA ILE A 27 17.93 20.45 8.27
C ILE A 27 17.48 19.27 9.12
N ALA A 28 16.51 18.50 8.64
CA ALA A 28 16.04 17.28 9.24
C ALA A 28 15.92 16.18 8.17
N GLN A 29 16.09 14.95 8.57
CA GLN A 29 15.88 13.76 7.74
C GLN A 29 14.84 12.88 8.43
N PRO A 30 13.52 13.09 8.14
CA PRO A 30 12.44 12.35 8.77
C PRO A 30 12.50 10.86 8.49
N GLU A 31 12.80 10.48 7.24
CA GLU A 31 12.95 9.11 6.76
C GLU A 31 14.32 8.92 6.11
N LYS A 32 14.69 7.66 5.84
CA LYS A 32 16.00 7.31 5.27
C LYS A 32 16.30 7.99 3.92
N ASP A 33 15.26 8.31 3.15
CA ASP A 33 15.34 8.86 1.79
C ASP A 33 14.61 10.22 1.66
N GLU A 34 14.30 10.89 2.79
CA GLU A 34 13.64 12.20 2.81
C GLU A 34 14.46 13.25 3.55
N LEU A 35 14.47 14.48 3.03
CA LEU A 35 14.98 15.67 3.72
C LEU A 35 13.87 16.70 3.91
N LEU A 36 13.93 17.43 5.03
CA LEU A 36 13.12 18.63 5.31
C LEU A 36 14.08 19.76 5.68
N ILE A 37 14.15 20.77 4.80
CA ILE A 37 15.05 21.92 4.95
C ILE A 37 14.19 23.16 5.22
N ALA A 38 14.40 23.82 6.36
CA ALA A 38 13.80 25.10 6.65
C ALA A 38 14.72 26.24 6.19
N VAL A 39 14.20 27.13 5.35
CA VAL A 39 14.90 28.25 4.78
C VAL A 39 14.22 29.55 5.25
N LYS A 40 14.97 30.47 5.83
CA LYS A 40 14.49 31.83 6.20
C LYS A 40 14.81 32.79 5.08
N ASN A 41 13.79 33.42 4.53
CA ASN A 41 13.91 34.46 3.52
C ASN A 41 12.87 35.57 3.77
N ASN A 42 13.26 36.84 3.69
CA ASN A 42 12.37 38.00 3.81
C ASN A 42 11.37 37.96 4.98
N ARG A 43 11.83 37.56 6.19
CA ARG A 43 11.06 37.36 7.43
C ARG A 43 10.13 36.14 7.44
N GLU A 44 10.04 35.42 6.36
CA GLU A 44 9.27 34.17 6.27
C GLU A 44 10.15 32.93 6.46
N THR A 45 9.53 31.82 6.81
CA THR A 45 10.23 30.54 6.93
C THR A 45 9.54 29.53 6.05
N TYR A 46 10.18 29.20 4.96
CA TYR A 46 9.75 28.15 4.01
C TYR A 46 10.29 26.80 4.44
N ARG A 47 9.53 25.74 4.21
CA ARG A 47 9.95 24.37 4.45
C ARG A 47 9.98 23.63 3.14
N LEU A 48 11.19 23.29 2.67
CA LEU A 48 11.41 22.49 1.48
C LEU A 48 11.45 21.02 1.86
N GLN A 49 10.46 20.26 1.40
CA GLN A 49 10.43 18.81 1.50
C GLN A 49 11.01 18.20 0.25
N ILE A 50 11.94 17.24 0.42
CA ILE A 50 12.57 16.49 -0.67
C ILE A 50 12.46 15.02 -0.33
N SER A 51 11.94 14.21 -1.25
CA SER A 51 11.89 12.76 -1.16
C SER A 51 12.60 12.14 -2.36
N ALA A 52 13.62 11.34 -2.10
CA ALA A 52 14.26 10.49 -3.09
C ALA A 52 13.67 9.06 -3.09
N SER A 53 12.46 8.85 -2.55
CA SER A 53 11.80 7.55 -2.54
C SER A 53 11.68 6.97 -3.95
N ALA A 54 11.92 5.67 -4.10
CA ALA A 54 11.83 5.00 -5.40
C ALA A 54 10.40 4.96 -5.95
N SER A 55 9.41 4.94 -5.07
CA SER A 55 7.99 4.87 -5.42
C SER A 55 7.32 6.24 -5.53
N LEU A 56 7.80 7.22 -4.75
CA LEU A 56 7.21 8.55 -4.68
C LEU A 56 8.29 9.62 -4.50
N PRO A 57 9.12 9.88 -5.52
CA PRO A 57 10.08 10.96 -5.47
C PRO A 57 9.38 12.31 -5.65
N LEU A 58 9.64 13.26 -4.76
CA LEU A 58 8.94 14.53 -4.67
C LEU A 58 9.89 15.65 -4.22
N ILE A 59 9.60 16.86 -4.65
CA ILE A 59 10.15 18.08 -4.08
C ILE A 59 9.09 19.20 -4.13
N TYR A 60 8.80 19.84 -3.00
CA TYR A 60 7.84 20.95 -2.90
C TYR A 60 7.98 21.72 -1.59
N LEU A 61 7.40 22.91 -1.52
CA LEU A 61 7.26 23.66 -0.28
C LEU A 61 6.04 23.16 0.51
N THR A 62 6.17 23.05 1.83
CA THR A 62 5.11 22.56 2.72
C THR A 62 5.03 23.38 4.00
N GLU A 63 3.83 23.51 4.55
CA GLU A 63 3.64 24.04 5.91
C GLU A 63 3.73 22.94 6.97
N ASN A 64 3.61 21.67 6.56
CA ASN A 64 3.59 20.52 7.44
C ASN A 64 4.98 20.25 8.07
N ASN A 65 4.96 19.86 9.35
CA ASN A 65 6.16 19.49 10.09
C ASN A 65 6.12 17.97 10.39
N LYS A 66 6.99 17.22 9.73
CA LYS A 66 7.07 15.77 9.97
C LYS A 66 7.80 15.45 11.28
N PRO A 67 7.39 14.37 12.00
CA PRO A 67 8.11 13.88 13.17
C PRO A 67 9.56 13.51 12.78
N ARG A 68 10.48 13.65 13.73
CA ARG A 68 11.92 13.43 13.51
C ARG A 68 12.39 12.20 14.25
N PRO A 69 13.34 11.42 13.69
CA PRO A 69 13.97 10.35 14.43
C PRO A 69 14.75 10.91 15.63
N LEU A 70 14.89 10.11 16.70
CA LEU A 70 15.64 10.49 17.91
C LEU A 70 17.12 10.77 17.62
N THR A 71 17.69 10.02 16.69
CA THR A 71 19.07 10.19 16.20
C THR A 71 19.04 10.55 14.71
N ALA A 72 19.74 11.64 14.35
CA ALA A 72 19.81 12.09 12.96
C ALA A 72 20.72 11.13 12.16
N PRO A 73 20.33 10.72 10.94
CA PRO A 73 21.18 9.94 10.05
C PRO A 73 22.47 10.66 9.65
N ASN A 74 23.50 9.92 9.24
CA ASN A 74 24.83 10.47 8.90
C ASN A 74 24.76 11.54 7.83
N PHE A 75 24.02 11.33 6.76
CA PHE A 75 23.86 12.33 5.69
C PHE A 75 23.27 13.65 6.20
N CYS A 76 22.27 13.58 7.08
CA CYS A 76 21.70 14.77 7.73
C CYS A 76 22.73 15.50 8.60
N MET A 77 23.54 14.77 9.36
CA MET A 77 24.60 15.35 10.20
C MET A 77 25.69 16.02 9.36
N LEU A 78 26.07 15.41 8.25
CA LEU A 78 27.02 15.96 7.29
C LEU A 78 26.48 17.25 6.67
N LEU A 79 25.23 17.28 6.21
CA LEU A 79 24.61 18.51 5.69
C LEU A 79 24.55 19.61 6.76
N ARG A 80 24.19 19.28 8.01
CA ARG A 80 24.18 20.26 9.12
C ARG A 80 25.55 20.86 9.38
N LYS A 81 26.59 20.05 9.32
CA LYS A 81 27.98 20.50 9.51
C LYS A 81 28.39 21.49 8.43
N HIS A 82 28.10 21.21 7.18
CA HIS A 82 28.61 22.00 6.04
C HIS A 82 27.70 23.14 5.61
N ILE A 83 26.36 22.94 5.65
CA ILE A 83 25.40 23.91 5.12
C ILE A 83 24.31 24.32 6.11
N GLY A 84 24.49 24.06 7.40
CA GLY A 84 23.50 24.36 8.44
C GLY A 84 23.14 25.85 8.59
N SER A 85 23.88 26.76 7.98
CA SER A 85 23.61 28.20 7.94
C SER A 85 23.94 28.82 6.58
N ALA A 86 24.07 28.01 5.54
CA ALA A 86 24.39 28.42 4.19
C ALA A 86 23.30 29.31 3.59
N ARG A 87 23.71 30.20 2.68
CA ARG A 87 22.84 31.02 1.84
C ARG A 87 22.61 30.31 0.50
N ILE A 88 21.40 30.30 0.00
CA ILE A 88 21.06 29.79 -1.33
C ILE A 88 21.37 30.92 -2.32
N LEU A 89 22.34 30.68 -3.21
CA LEU A 89 22.75 31.68 -4.21
C LEU A 89 21.89 31.59 -5.46
N SER A 90 21.69 30.37 -5.97
CA SER A 90 20.90 30.11 -7.17
C SER A 90 20.21 28.76 -7.11
N ILE A 91 19.11 28.63 -7.86
CA ILE A 91 18.37 27.38 -8.06
C ILE A 91 18.18 27.20 -9.56
N THR A 92 18.76 26.15 -10.12
CA THR A 92 18.77 25.93 -11.56
C THR A 92 18.27 24.53 -11.91
N GLN A 93 17.72 24.42 -13.12
CA GLN A 93 17.36 23.17 -13.76
C GLN A 93 18.18 23.04 -15.04
N PRO A 94 19.02 22.00 -15.20
CA PRO A 94 19.76 21.77 -16.45
C PRO A 94 18.81 21.39 -17.61
N GLY A 95 18.64 22.27 -18.58
CA GLY A 95 17.65 22.08 -19.64
C GLY A 95 16.25 21.88 -19.08
N LEU A 96 15.55 20.83 -19.51
CA LEU A 96 14.32 20.35 -18.86
C LEU A 96 14.55 18.97 -18.20
N GLU A 97 15.74 18.71 -17.67
CA GLU A 97 15.98 17.49 -16.88
C GLU A 97 15.16 17.48 -15.59
N ARG A 98 14.89 16.31 -15.07
CA ARG A 98 14.20 16.16 -13.77
C ARG A 98 15.19 16.29 -12.61
N ILE A 99 15.96 17.38 -12.66
CA ILE A 99 17.04 17.71 -11.73
C ILE A 99 16.90 19.15 -11.29
N LEU A 100 17.10 19.40 -9.99
CA LEU A 100 17.27 20.74 -9.43
C LEU A 100 18.63 20.84 -8.77
N GLU A 101 19.38 21.89 -9.11
CA GLU A 101 20.67 22.21 -8.51
C GLU A 101 20.53 23.48 -7.65
N PHE A 102 20.88 23.35 -6.36
CA PHE A 102 20.94 24.44 -5.40
C PHE A 102 22.41 24.80 -5.18
N GLU A 103 22.82 25.98 -5.58
CA GLU A 103 24.13 26.53 -5.27
C GLU A 103 24.08 27.19 -3.90
N LEU A 104 25.01 26.81 -3.02
CA LEU A 104 25.02 27.17 -1.61
C LEU A 104 26.33 27.81 -1.25
N GLU A 105 26.27 28.97 -0.54
CA GLU A 105 27.42 29.69 -0.01
C GLU A 105 27.44 29.57 1.50
N HIS A 106 28.58 29.24 2.06
CA HIS A 106 28.78 29.15 3.51
C HIS A 106 30.22 29.51 3.88
N LEU A 107 30.44 29.83 5.15
CA LEU A 107 31.79 29.96 5.71
C LEU A 107 32.26 28.56 6.17
N ASP A 108 33.49 28.20 5.85
CA ASP A 108 34.12 26.98 6.36
C ASP A 108 34.58 27.13 7.82
N GLU A 109 35.28 26.12 8.35
CA GLU A 109 35.78 26.13 9.73
C GLU A 109 36.86 27.18 9.97
N MET A 110 37.52 27.72 8.93
CA MET A 110 38.53 28.76 8.99
C MET A 110 37.95 30.17 8.76
N GLY A 111 36.66 30.23 8.39
CA GLY A 111 35.97 31.48 8.09
C GLY A 111 36.05 31.88 6.62
N ASP A 112 36.61 31.07 5.76
CA ASP A 112 36.70 31.35 4.33
C ASP A 112 35.36 31.03 3.63
N LEU A 113 35.06 31.83 2.60
CA LEU A 113 33.83 31.71 1.82
C LEU A 113 33.96 30.53 0.87
N CYS A 114 33.08 29.51 1.04
CA CYS A 114 33.06 28.30 0.24
C CYS A 114 31.70 28.13 -0.46
N ARG A 115 31.76 27.57 -1.67
CA ARG A 115 30.56 27.17 -2.42
C ARG A 115 30.42 25.66 -2.50
N LYS A 116 29.17 25.22 -2.46
CA LYS A 116 28.80 23.79 -2.60
C LYS A 116 27.48 23.69 -3.34
N LYS A 117 27.20 22.47 -3.86
CA LYS A 117 25.96 22.18 -4.59
C LYS A 117 25.17 21.08 -3.89
N LEU A 118 23.88 21.30 -3.75
CA LEU A 118 22.92 20.24 -3.39
C LEU A 118 22.10 19.94 -4.65
N ILE A 119 22.21 18.71 -5.15
CA ILE A 119 21.58 18.28 -6.39
C ILE A 119 20.47 17.31 -6.04
N VAL A 120 19.27 17.56 -6.55
CA VAL A 120 18.08 16.75 -6.33
C VAL A 120 17.61 16.17 -7.66
N GLU A 121 17.66 14.85 -7.76
CA GLU A 121 17.25 14.10 -8.93
C GLU A 121 15.89 13.41 -8.67
N ILE A 122 14.90 13.69 -9.52
CA ILE A 122 13.53 13.14 -9.43
C ILE A 122 13.30 12.18 -10.59
N MET A 123 13.90 10.98 -10.51
CA MET A 123 13.95 9.99 -11.61
C MET A 123 13.39 8.62 -11.22
N GLY A 124 12.28 8.59 -10.45
CA GLY A 124 11.67 7.34 -9.99
C GLY A 124 12.63 6.52 -9.11
N LYS A 125 12.89 5.27 -9.45
CA LYS A 125 13.80 4.40 -8.70
C LYS A 125 15.25 4.91 -8.65
N HIS A 126 15.64 5.79 -9.57
CA HIS A 126 16.97 6.38 -9.65
C HIS A 126 17.07 7.76 -8.96
N SER A 127 16.00 8.21 -8.31
CA SER A 127 15.99 9.48 -7.57
C SER A 127 17.02 9.47 -6.45
N ASN A 128 17.70 10.63 -6.28
CA ASN A 128 18.76 10.79 -5.28
C ASN A 128 18.84 12.24 -4.80
N ILE A 129 19.52 12.46 -3.69
CA ILE A 129 19.91 13.78 -3.19
C ILE A 129 21.42 13.73 -2.98
N ILE A 130 22.14 14.51 -3.74
CA ILE A 130 23.60 14.42 -3.86
C ILE A 130 24.21 15.75 -3.41
N PHE A 131 25.20 15.68 -2.54
CA PHE A 131 25.91 16.85 -2.03
C PHE A 131 27.32 16.87 -2.61
N CYS A 132 27.65 17.97 -3.31
CA CYS A 132 28.89 18.12 -4.06
C CYS A 132 29.67 19.37 -3.61
N LYS A 133 30.99 19.35 -3.89
CA LYS A 133 31.81 20.54 -3.93
C LYS A 133 31.43 21.40 -5.15
N GLU A 134 32.01 22.61 -5.24
CA GLU A 134 31.85 23.53 -6.37
C GLU A 134 32.33 22.88 -7.71
N ASP A 135 33.41 22.08 -7.65
CA ASP A 135 34.01 21.37 -8.79
C ASP A 135 33.21 20.16 -9.26
N GLY A 136 32.09 19.83 -8.62
CA GLY A 136 31.27 18.67 -8.94
C GLY A 136 31.71 17.38 -8.22
N THR A 137 32.78 17.39 -7.42
CA THR A 137 33.17 16.20 -6.64
C THR A 137 32.11 15.90 -5.58
N ILE A 138 31.57 14.68 -5.56
CA ILE A 138 30.57 14.21 -4.61
C ILE A 138 31.20 14.14 -3.22
N ILE A 139 30.62 14.85 -2.26
CA ILE A 139 30.96 14.77 -0.84
C ILE A 139 30.23 13.60 -0.21
N ASP A 140 28.91 13.49 -0.46
CA ASP A 140 28.06 12.38 -0.01
C ASP A 140 26.70 12.41 -0.74
N SER A 141 25.87 11.40 -0.55
CA SER A 141 24.53 11.32 -1.09
C SER A 141 23.58 10.57 -0.15
N ILE A 142 22.27 10.84 -0.27
CA ILE A 142 21.28 10.14 0.56
C ILE A 142 21.18 8.66 0.19
N LYS A 143 21.51 8.30 -1.07
CA LYS A 143 21.62 6.93 -1.58
C LYS A 143 22.96 6.73 -2.25
N HIS A 144 23.75 5.82 -1.73
CA HIS A 144 25.00 5.40 -2.37
C HIS A 144 24.70 4.43 -3.52
N VAL A 145 25.24 4.68 -4.69
CA VAL A 145 25.12 3.83 -5.88
C VAL A 145 26.51 3.36 -6.30
N SER A 146 26.79 2.07 -6.08
CA SER A 146 28.05 1.45 -6.48
C SER A 146 28.00 0.90 -7.91
N ALA A 147 29.16 0.53 -8.47
CA ALA A 147 29.27 -0.12 -9.78
C ALA A 147 28.45 -1.41 -9.90
N ASN A 148 28.19 -2.12 -8.80
CA ASN A 148 27.34 -3.32 -8.78
C ASN A 148 25.85 -2.99 -8.90
N MET A 149 25.44 -1.76 -8.59
CA MET A 149 24.04 -1.32 -8.62
C MET A 149 23.67 -0.58 -9.91
N SER A 150 24.66 0.02 -10.58
CA SER A 150 24.47 0.77 -11.82
C SER A 150 25.67 0.62 -12.72
N SER A 151 25.41 0.25 -13.98
CA SER A 151 26.44 0.22 -15.04
C SER A 151 26.68 1.59 -15.67
N VAL A 152 25.85 2.61 -15.36
CA VAL A 152 25.89 3.92 -16.01
C VAL A 152 26.80 4.88 -15.23
N ARG A 153 26.64 4.95 -13.91
CA ARG A 153 27.48 5.81 -13.06
C ARG A 153 27.48 5.32 -11.60
N GLU A 154 28.52 5.69 -10.91
CA GLU A 154 28.62 5.56 -9.44
C GLU A 154 28.23 6.88 -8.79
N VAL A 155 27.52 6.80 -7.65
CA VAL A 155 27.22 7.95 -6.78
C VAL A 155 27.80 7.63 -5.40
N LEU A 156 29.08 7.92 -5.23
CA LEU A 156 29.86 7.64 -4.02
C LEU A 156 30.75 8.83 -3.67
N PRO A 157 31.14 9.03 -2.42
CA PRO A 157 32.08 10.06 -2.01
C PRO A 157 33.39 10.01 -2.82
N GLY A 158 33.88 11.18 -3.26
CA GLY A 158 35.10 11.33 -4.06
C GLY A 158 34.94 11.07 -5.56
N ARG A 159 33.77 10.64 -6.03
CA ARG A 159 33.46 10.53 -7.47
C ARG A 159 32.99 11.87 -8.02
N GLU A 160 33.17 12.06 -9.32
CA GLU A 160 32.64 13.23 -10.05
C GLU A 160 31.16 13.04 -10.36
N TYR A 161 30.36 14.08 -10.11
CA TYR A 161 28.94 14.11 -10.51
C TYR A 161 28.81 14.44 -11.99
N PHE A 162 28.01 13.67 -12.69
CA PHE A 162 27.57 13.99 -14.05
C PHE A 162 26.14 13.49 -14.29
N ILE A 163 25.43 14.13 -15.21
CA ILE A 163 24.09 13.73 -15.66
C ILE A 163 24.25 12.61 -16.69
N PRO A 164 23.74 11.39 -16.44
CA PRO A 164 23.90 10.28 -17.38
C PRO A 164 23.08 10.52 -18.65
N GLN A 165 23.74 10.57 -19.78
CA GLN A 165 23.11 10.60 -21.10
C GLN A 165 22.92 9.17 -21.60
N THR A 166 21.83 8.53 -21.24
CA THR A 166 21.50 7.16 -21.70
C THR A 166 20.87 7.14 -23.08
N VAL A 167 20.20 8.23 -23.46
CA VAL A 167 19.63 8.46 -24.81
C VAL A 167 19.90 9.92 -25.15
N ALA A 168 20.43 10.17 -26.34
CA ALA A 168 20.64 11.53 -26.83
C ALA A 168 19.28 12.18 -27.11
N LYS A 169 18.80 13.01 -26.16
CA LYS A 169 17.60 13.83 -26.32
C LYS A 169 18.01 15.29 -26.49
N GLU A 170 17.28 15.98 -27.34
CA GLU A 170 17.48 17.41 -27.54
C GLU A 170 16.86 18.22 -26.41
N ASN A 171 17.50 19.35 -26.11
CA ASN A 171 16.95 20.30 -25.14
C ASN A 171 15.79 21.08 -25.80
N PRO A 172 14.54 20.90 -25.35
CA PRO A 172 13.40 21.56 -25.98
C PRO A 172 13.40 23.08 -25.83
N LEU A 173 14.12 23.62 -24.82
CA LEU A 173 14.20 25.06 -24.60
C LEU A 173 15.11 25.80 -25.58
N THR A 174 15.97 25.07 -26.30
CA THR A 174 16.96 25.67 -27.24
C THR A 174 16.83 25.16 -28.66
N VAL A 175 15.94 24.18 -28.89
CA VAL A 175 15.72 23.64 -30.22
C VAL A 175 15.13 24.68 -31.17
N THR A 176 15.65 24.76 -32.41
CA THR A 176 15.07 25.58 -33.45
C THR A 176 13.99 24.80 -34.21
N GLU A 177 13.00 25.52 -34.80
CA GLU A 177 11.94 24.89 -35.59
C GLU A 177 12.50 24.00 -36.70
N ALA A 178 13.55 24.41 -37.38
CA ALA A 178 14.20 23.63 -38.44
C ALA A 178 14.79 22.31 -37.89
N ASN A 179 15.44 22.35 -36.72
CA ASN A 179 16.00 21.15 -36.08
C ASN A 179 14.89 20.24 -35.57
N PHE A 180 13.84 20.81 -34.98
CA PHE A 180 12.64 20.10 -34.55
C PHE A 180 12.02 19.31 -35.74
N CYS A 181 11.76 20.00 -36.87
CA CYS A 181 11.20 19.38 -38.05
C CYS A 181 12.06 18.20 -38.55
N ARG A 182 13.39 18.39 -38.59
CA ARG A 182 14.33 17.34 -38.98
C ARG A 182 14.23 16.10 -38.10
N ILE A 183 14.16 16.28 -36.77
CA ILE A 183 14.10 15.20 -35.77
C ILE A 183 12.78 14.43 -35.90
N ILE A 184 11.65 15.15 -35.92
CA ILE A 184 10.33 14.53 -36.00
C ILE A 184 10.14 13.79 -37.32
N LYS A 185 10.56 14.38 -38.45
CA LYS A 185 10.46 13.75 -39.78
C LYS A 185 11.28 12.45 -39.89
N ALA A 186 12.39 12.35 -39.15
CA ALA A 186 13.26 11.17 -39.14
C ALA A 186 12.74 10.05 -38.22
N ALA A 187 11.75 10.31 -37.37
CA ALA A 187 11.31 9.36 -36.34
C ALA A 187 10.32 8.32 -36.90
N PRO A 188 10.63 7.00 -36.88
CA PRO A 188 9.74 5.95 -37.39
C PRO A 188 8.73 5.51 -36.34
N MET A 189 7.98 6.46 -35.76
CA MET A 189 7.03 6.23 -34.70
C MET A 189 5.88 7.26 -34.75
N THR A 190 4.89 7.17 -33.82
CA THR A 190 3.81 8.14 -33.74
C THR A 190 4.34 9.51 -33.32
N VAL A 191 3.62 10.59 -33.69
CA VAL A 191 4.00 11.97 -33.38
C VAL A 191 4.18 12.13 -31.86
N GLN A 192 3.23 11.67 -31.06
CA GLN A 192 3.32 11.71 -29.60
C GLN A 192 4.60 11.02 -29.09
N LYS A 193 4.90 9.81 -29.58
CA LYS A 193 6.12 9.08 -29.17
C LYS A 193 7.39 9.79 -29.62
N ALA A 194 7.39 10.37 -30.80
CA ALA A 194 8.52 11.14 -31.31
C ALA A 194 8.84 12.33 -30.40
N LEU A 195 7.82 13.06 -29.93
CA LEU A 195 7.99 14.20 -29.02
C LEU A 195 8.63 13.77 -27.69
N TYR A 196 8.06 12.83 -26.94
CA TYR A 196 8.62 12.51 -25.62
C TYR A 196 9.88 11.63 -25.66
N ASN A 197 10.18 10.98 -26.78
CA ASN A 197 11.42 10.21 -26.91
C ASN A 197 12.63 11.05 -27.35
N HIS A 198 12.42 12.10 -28.13
CA HIS A 198 13.53 12.90 -28.66
C HIS A 198 13.76 14.22 -27.93
N PHE A 199 12.82 14.68 -27.08
CA PHE A 199 12.98 15.90 -26.29
C PHE A 199 13.01 15.61 -24.79
N THR A 200 13.99 16.22 -24.11
CA THR A 200 14.18 16.05 -22.67
C THR A 200 13.00 16.67 -21.90
N GLY A 201 12.53 15.97 -20.86
CA GLY A 201 11.54 16.50 -19.92
C GLY A 201 10.10 16.54 -20.42
N ILE A 202 9.84 16.15 -21.66
CA ILE A 202 8.48 16.07 -22.22
C ILE A 202 7.84 14.74 -21.79
N SER A 203 6.65 14.81 -21.17
CA SER A 203 5.84 13.65 -20.80
C SER A 203 4.86 13.27 -21.92
N PRO A 204 4.33 12.04 -21.92
CA PRO A 204 3.33 11.62 -22.90
C PRO A 204 2.10 12.53 -22.94
N ILE A 205 1.64 13.03 -21.79
CA ILE A 205 0.45 13.92 -21.72
C ILE A 205 0.78 15.31 -22.29
N VAL A 206 1.97 15.85 -22.06
CA VAL A 206 2.42 17.10 -22.68
C VAL A 206 2.57 16.93 -24.18
N ALA A 207 3.11 15.80 -24.64
CA ALA A 207 3.19 15.50 -26.07
C ALA A 207 1.79 15.41 -26.72
N GLU A 208 0.81 14.83 -26.04
CA GLU A 208 -0.58 14.79 -26.48
C GLU A 208 -1.20 16.19 -26.54
N GLU A 209 -0.93 17.05 -25.55
CA GLU A 209 -1.38 18.45 -25.56
C GLU A 209 -0.79 19.23 -26.74
N VAL A 210 0.50 19.07 -27.03
CA VAL A 210 1.15 19.70 -28.20
C VAL A 210 0.47 19.25 -29.51
N CYS A 211 0.19 17.96 -29.66
CA CYS A 211 -0.54 17.45 -30.82
C CYS A 211 -1.97 18.04 -30.90
N HIS A 212 -2.66 18.10 -29.78
CA HIS A 212 -4.00 18.68 -29.70
C HIS A 212 -4.03 20.16 -30.09
N LEU A 213 -3.12 20.97 -29.53
CA LEU A 213 -2.99 22.38 -29.87
C LEU A 213 -2.64 22.60 -31.34
N ALA A 214 -1.85 21.70 -31.94
CA ALA A 214 -1.53 21.73 -33.35
C ALA A 214 -2.63 21.11 -34.26
N SER A 215 -3.74 20.62 -33.67
CA SER A 215 -4.82 19.91 -34.37
C SER A 215 -4.32 18.71 -35.20
N ILE A 216 -3.32 17.99 -34.67
CA ILE A 216 -2.74 16.80 -35.28
C ILE A 216 -3.12 15.59 -34.42
N ASP A 217 -3.56 14.50 -35.05
CA ASP A 217 -3.79 13.25 -34.35
C ASP A 217 -2.45 12.69 -33.80
N SER A 218 -2.39 12.47 -32.50
CA SER A 218 -1.20 12.02 -31.78
C SER A 218 -0.69 10.64 -32.24
N ASP A 219 -1.57 9.79 -32.78
CA ASP A 219 -1.27 8.45 -33.26
C ASP A 219 -0.80 8.40 -34.74
N LEU A 220 -0.84 9.52 -35.46
CA LEU A 220 -0.28 9.60 -36.81
C LEU A 220 1.22 9.30 -36.80
N SER A 221 1.70 8.73 -37.90
CA SER A 221 3.14 8.49 -38.08
C SER A 221 3.90 9.80 -38.31
N ALA A 222 4.93 10.05 -37.49
CA ALA A 222 5.69 11.31 -37.52
C ALA A 222 6.34 11.58 -38.88
N ASN A 223 6.84 10.54 -39.58
CA ASN A 223 7.43 10.65 -40.89
C ASN A 223 6.39 10.86 -42.04
N GLY A 224 5.10 10.63 -41.73
CA GLY A 224 3.99 10.82 -42.70
C GLY A 224 3.42 12.26 -42.72
N LEU A 225 3.82 13.13 -41.78
CA LEU A 225 3.33 14.50 -41.72
C LEU A 225 3.75 15.29 -42.98
N SER A 226 2.84 16.10 -43.50
CA SER A 226 3.14 17.08 -44.53
C SER A 226 4.08 18.18 -44.01
N GLU A 227 4.72 18.94 -44.86
CA GLU A 227 5.59 20.03 -44.45
C GLU A 227 4.82 21.12 -43.69
N ALA A 228 3.57 21.41 -44.08
CA ALA A 228 2.72 22.38 -43.40
C ALA A 228 2.35 21.93 -41.97
N GLU A 229 1.93 20.67 -41.79
CA GLU A 229 1.63 20.10 -40.46
C GLU A 229 2.86 20.07 -39.57
N LEU A 230 4.01 19.70 -40.13
CA LEU A 230 5.28 19.62 -39.42
C LEU A 230 5.74 21.01 -38.94
N THR A 231 5.62 22.02 -39.82
CA THR A 231 5.96 23.41 -39.47
C THR A 231 5.00 23.96 -38.39
N HIS A 232 3.71 23.68 -38.53
CA HIS A 232 2.72 24.09 -37.51
C HIS A 232 2.97 23.44 -36.16
N LEU A 233 3.26 22.13 -36.14
CA LEU A 233 3.63 21.40 -34.92
C LEU A 233 4.90 21.99 -34.27
N ALA A 234 5.93 22.30 -35.09
CA ALA A 234 7.17 22.90 -34.63
C ALA A 234 6.92 24.27 -33.97
N HIS A 235 6.13 25.12 -34.65
CA HIS A 235 5.76 26.43 -34.11
C HIS A 235 4.99 26.33 -32.78
N THR A 236 3.96 25.48 -32.71
CA THR A 236 3.18 25.23 -31.52
C THR A 236 4.06 24.74 -30.36
N PHE A 237 4.98 23.80 -30.62
CA PHE A 237 5.92 23.30 -29.63
C PHE A 237 6.86 24.40 -29.13
N CYS A 238 7.45 25.20 -30.03
CA CYS A 238 8.36 26.28 -29.66
C CYS A 238 7.66 27.36 -28.85
N LEU A 239 6.43 27.74 -29.18
CA LEU A 239 5.63 28.68 -28.40
C LEU A 239 5.40 28.18 -26.97
N LEU A 240 5.02 26.91 -26.81
CA LEU A 240 4.86 26.31 -25.47
C LEU A 240 6.18 26.34 -24.68
N MET A 241 7.31 26.09 -25.32
CA MET A 241 8.63 26.13 -24.69
C MET A 241 9.06 27.55 -24.31
N GLU A 242 8.63 28.57 -25.05
CA GLU A 242 8.82 29.99 -24.68
C GLU A 242 8.00 30.33 -23.43
N ASP A 243 6.75 29.88 -23.33
CA ASP A 243 5.94 30.04 -22.11
C ASP A 243 6.63 29.44 -20.88
N VAL A 244 7.20 28.25 -21.04
CA VAL A 244 7.98 27.59 -19.98
C VAL A 244 9.22 28.39 -19.59
N LYS A 245 9.98 28.95 -20.54
CA LYS A 245 11.15 29.79 -20.28
C LYS A 245 10.80 31.07 -19.53
N GLU A 246 9.69 31.69 -19.90
CA GLU A 246 9.23 32.96 -19.30
C GLU A 246 8.50 32.74 -17.98
N GLY A 247 8.33 31.49 -17.53
CA GLY A 247 7.67 31.18 -16.26
C GLY A 247 6.15 31.36 -16.29
N ARG A 248 5.54 31.31 -17.49
CA ARG A 248 4.09 31.39 -17.64
C ARG A 248 3.45 30.03 -17.35
N PHE A 249 3.28 29.72 -16.08
CA PHE A 249 2.69 28.49 -15.61
C PHE A 249 1.25 28.68 -15.14
N SER A 250 0.47 27.61 -15.22
CA SER A 250 -0.94 27.55 -14.81
C SER A 250 -1.22 26.21 -14.16
N PRO A 251 -0.68 25.97 -12.94
CA PRO A 251 -0.79 24.67 -12.27
C PRO A 251 -2.25 24.33 -12.00
N ALA A 252 -2.66 23.13 -12.39
CA ALA A 252 -4.02 22.64 -12.22
C ALA A 252 -4.06 21.13 -12.01
N ILE A 253 -5.06 20.65 -11.27
CA ILE A 253 -5.45 19.25 -11.17
C ILE A 253 -6.65 19.03 -12.08
N ILE A 254 -6.62 17.95 -12.83
CA ILE A 254 -7.70 17.49 -13.69
C ILE A 254 -8.39 16.31 -12.99
N TYR A 255 -9.71 16.39 -12.86
CA TYR A 255 -10.56 15.39 -12.22
C TYR A 255 -11.46 14.74 -13.26
N ASP A 256 -11.62 13.42 -13.15
CA ASP A 256 -12.70 12.66 -13.78
C ASP A 256 -13.80 12.32 -12.75
N GLU A 257 -14.71 11.42 -13.10
CA GLU A 257 -15.79 10.96 -12.22
C GLU A 257 -15.29 10.18 -11.00
N GLU A 258 -14.10 9.56 -11.09
CA GLU A 258 -13.49 8.74 -10.03
C GLU A 258 -12.57 9.53 -9.09
N GLY A 259 -12.20 10.77 -9.48
CA GLY A 259 -11.33 11.63 -8.65
C GLY A 259 -10.19 12.31 -9.43
N PRO A 260 -9.05 12.63 -8.77
CA PRO A 260 -7.94 13.31 -9.43
C PRO A 260 -7.22 12.38 -10.41
N LEU A 261 -7.41 12.66 -11.71
CA LEU A 261 -6.84 11.91 -12.82
C LEU A 261 -5.37 12.26 -13.05
N GLU A 262 -5.08 13.55 -13.28
CA GLU A 262 -3.75 14.05 -13.63
C GLU A 262 -3.53 15.47 -13.10
N TYR A 263 -2.30 15.93 -13.07
CA TYR A 263 -1.97 17.33 -12.84
C TYR A 263 -0.92 17.81 -13.85
N ALA A 264 -0.90 19.11 -14.09
CA ALA A 264 0.11 19.72 -14.96
C ALA A 264 0.42 21.16 -14.54
N SER A 265 1.58 21.63 -14.96
CA SER A 265 2.01 23.03 -14.81
C SER A 265 1.56 23.94 -15.96
N ILE A 266 1.01 23.34 -17.02
CA ILE A 266 0.45 23.98 -18.20
C ILE A 266 -1.02 23.58 -18.36
N PRO A 267 -1.84 24.33 -19.11
CA PRO A 267 -3.18 23.88 -19.46
C PRO A 267 -3.13 22.56 -20.24
N LEU A 268 -4.01 21.59 -19.91
CA LEU A 268 -4.21 20.35 -20.64
C LEU A 268 -5.59 20.38 -21.30
N THR A 269 -5.69 21.08 -22.43
CA THR A 269 -6.95 21.27 -23.16
C THR A 269 -7.41 19.98 -23.86
N CYS A 270 -6.49 19.06 -24.14
CA CYS A 270 -6.81 17.74 -24.70
C CYS A 270 -7.69 16.88 -23.76
N LEU A 271 -7.73 17.15 -22.48
CA LEU A 271 -8.56 16.45 -21.50
C LEU A 271 -9.92 17.16 -21.24
N GLU A 272 -10.03 18.47 -21.48
CA GLU A 272 -11.26 19.23 -21.24
C GLU A 272 -12.42 18.73 -22.16
N GLY A 273 -12.11 18.31 -23.38
CA GLY A 273 -13.09 17.73 -24.30
C GLY A 273 -13.62 16.33 -23.92
N ARG A 274 -13.05 15.69 -22.89
CA ARG A 274 -13.43 14.33 -22.44
C ARG A 274 -14.31 14.33 -21.19
N GLY A 275 -14.92 15.47 -20.83
CA GLY A 275 -15.77 15.60 -19.64
C GLY A 275 -15.00 15.75 -18.32
N CYS A 276 -13.71 16.00 -18.36
CA CYS A 276 -12.88 16.22 -17.18
C CYS A 276 -13.03 17.65 -16.66
N ARG A 277 -13.00 17.83 -15.34
CA ARG A 277 -13.05 19.13 -14.66
C ARG A 277 -11.64 19.58 -14.29
N ARG A 278 -11.28 20.82 -14.65
CA ARG A 278 -10.01 21.46 -14.28
C ARG A 278 -10.17 22.28 -13.00
N GLU A 279 -9.24 22.16 -12.06
CA GLU A 279 -9.15 22.96 -10.84
C GLU A 279 -7.75 23.61 -10.75
N GLY A 280 -7.72 24.94 -10.85
CA GLY A 280 -6.47 25.72 -10.77
C GLY A 280 -5.96 25.86 -9.34
N TRP A 281 -4.64 25.88 -9.17
CA TRP A 281 -3.96 26.01 -7.88
C TRP A 281 -3.06 27.24 -7.83
N PRO A 282 -2.90 27.89 -6.64
CA PRO A 282 -2.12 29.11 -6.50
C PRO A 282 -0.62 28.91 -6.71
N SER A 283 -0.11 27.69 -6.45
CA SER A 283 1.29 27.33 -6.68
C SER A 283 1.42 25.86 -6.99
N ILE A 284 2.54 25.49 -7.63
CA ILE A 284 2.83 24.08 -7.93
C ILE A 284 3.12 23.29 -6.64
N SER A 285 3.74 23.88 -5.63
CA SER A 285 3.96 23.24 -4.34
C SER A 285 2.66 22.91 -3.62
N ALA A 286 1.71 23.83 -3.55
CA ALA A 286 0.41 23.59 -2.94
C ALA A 286 -0.39 22.50 -3.68
N LEU A 287 -0.32 22.51 -5.02
CA LEU A 287 -0.90 21.47 -5.86
C LEU A 287 -0.31 20.10 -5.55
N LEU A 288 1.02 19.98 -5.55
CA LEU A 288 1.72 18.72 -5.30
C LEU A 288 1.45 18.18 -3.89
N GLU A 289 1.45 19.06 -2.88
CA GLU A 289 1.12 18.69 -1.51
C GLU A 289 -0.27 18.08 -1.42
N ASN A 290 -1.28 18.70 -2.04
CA ASN A 290 -2.66 18.19 -2.06
C ASN A 290 -2.77 16.88 -2.84
N TYR A 291 -2.28 16.86 -4.09
CA TYR A 291 -2.39 15.70 -4.99
C TYR A 291 -1.73 14.44 -4.41
N TYR A 292 -0.58 14.60 -3.74
CA TYR A 292 0.16 13.48 -3.17
C TYR A 292 -0.15 13.17 -1.71
N ALA A 293 -0.83 14.05 -0.97
CA ALA A 293 -1.11 13.85 0.46
C ALA A 293 -1.80 12.50 0.75
N SER A 294 -2.81 12.13 -0.02
CA SER A 294 -3.50 10.85 0.12
C SER A 294 -2.68 9.66 -0.41
N ARG A 295 -1.94 9.85 -1.50
CA ARG A 295 -1.08 8.80 -2.11
C ARG A 295 0.17 8.53 -1.28
N ASP A 296 0.81 9.56 -0.73
CA ASP A 296 2.00 9.42 0.13
C ASP A 296 1.66 8.62 1.39
N SER A 297 0.56 8.96 2.05
CA SER A 297 0.09 8.23 3.23
C SER A 297 -0.16 6.75 2.92
N ARG A 298 -0.94 6.43 1.89
CA ARG A 298 -1.25 5.04 1.49
C ARG A 298 0.01 4.26 1.07
N THR A 299 0.89 4.87 0.27
CA THR A 299 2.12 4.22 -0.20
C THR A 299 3.08 3.96 0.95
N ARG A 300 3.23 4.91 1.88
CA ARG A 300 4.06 4.78 3.08
C ARG A 300 3.56 3.68 4.01
N ILE A 301 2.26 3.63 4.27
CA ILE A 301 1.65 2.58 5.08
C ILE A 301 1.85 1.22 4.41
N ARG A 302 1.65 1.14 3.09
CA ARG A 302 1.86 -0.10 2.33
C ARG A 302 3.31 -0.59 2.40
N GLN A 303 4.29 0.31 2.32
CA GLN A 303 5.72 -0.02 2.48
C GLN A 303 6.05 -0.42 3.92
N LYS A 304 5.58 0.34 4.93
CA LYS A 304 5.81 0.02 6.35
C LYS A 304 5.11 -1.25 6.79
N SER A 305 4.00 -1.61 6.16
CA SER A 305 3.27 -2.87 6.41
C SER A 305 3.79 -4.04 5.58
N ALA A 306 4.68 -3.83 4.60
CA ALA A 306 5.12 -4.89 3.68
C ALA A 306 5.73 -6.11 4.40
N ASP A 307 6.55 -5.87 5.42
CA ASP A 307 7.14 -6.96 6.22
C ASP A 307 6.08 -7.70 7.04
N LEU A 308 5.11 -6.98 7.63
CA LEU A 308 4.01 -7.59 8.38
C LEU A 308 3.12 -8.41 7.45
N ARG A 309 2.80 -7.87 6.26
CA ARG A 309 2.03 -8.58 5.22
C ARG A 309 2.72 -9.87 4.79
N ARG A 310 4.04 -9.82 4.55
CA ARG A 310 4.82 -11.01 4.17
C ARG A 310 4.80 -12.07 5.27
N ILE A 311 4.91 -11.67 6.55
CA ILE A 311 4.84 -12.57 7.70
C ILE A 311 3.47 -13.25 7.75
N VAL A 312 2.38 -12.47 7.66
CA VAL A 312 1.00 -12.98 7.68
C VAL A 312 0.75 -13.91 6.51
N GLN A 313 1.14 -13.52 5.29
CA GLN A 313 0.96 -14.34 4.09
C GLN A 313 1.70 -15.68 4.19
N THR A 314 2.96 -15.67 4.65
CA THR A 314 3.75 -16.90 4.85
C THR A 314 3.11 -17.81 5.90
N ALA A 315 2.59 -17.23 6.99
CA ALA A 315 1.90 -17.98 8.03
C ALA A 315 0.59 -18.59 7.52
N LEU A 316 -0.21 -17.83 6.75
CA LEU A 316 -1.43 -18.31 6.10
C LEU A 316 -1.15 -19.48 5.16
N GLU A 317 -0.19 -19.36 4.25
CA GLU A 317 0.17 -20.44 3.31
C GLU A 317 0.59 -21.72 4.02
N ARG A 318 1.35 -21.61 5.11
CA ARG A 318 1.75 -22.74 5.93
C ARG A 318 0.56 -23.39 6.62
N ASN A 319 -0.36 -22.60 7.18
CA ASN A 319 -1.52 -23.11 7.89
C ASN A 319 -2.55 -23.73 6.93
N TYR A 320 -2.76 -23.17 5.74
CA TYR A 320 -3.61 -23.80 4.71
C TYR A 320 -3.09 -25.17 4.30
N LYS A 321 -1.77 -25.30 4.02
CA LYS A 321 -1.17 -26.59 3.68
C LYS A 321 -1.31 -27.61 4.83
N LYS A 322 -1.14 -27.17 6.08
CA LYS A 322 -1.34 -27.99 7.27
C LYS A 322 -2.79 -28.45 7.40
N TYR A 323 -3.75 -27.55 7.20
CA TYR A 323 -5.18 -27.81 7.27
C TYR A 323 -5.63 -28.84 6.22
N ASP A 324 -5.20 -28.65 4.98
CA ASP A 324 -5.50 -29.61 3.89
C ASP A 324 -4.97 -31.02 4.16
N LEU A 325 -3.75 -31.11 4.73
CA LEU A 325 -3.18 -32.40 5.12
C LEU A 325 -3.98 -33.05 6.25
N GLN A 326 -4.37 -32.26 7.27
CA GLN A 326 -5.19 -32.74 8.39
C GLN A 326 -6.56 -33.21 7.92
N LEU A 327 -7.22 -32.52 6.99
CA LEU A 327 -8.50 -32.94 6.41
C LEU A 327 -8.37 -34.28 5.64
N LYS A 328 -7.29 -34.46 4.87
CA LYS A 328 -7.03 -35.75 4.18
C LYS A 328 -6.82 -36.87 5.18
N GLN A 329 -6.04 -36.64 6.24
CA GLN A 329 -5.83 -37.64 7.30
C GLN A 329 -7.11 -37.94 8.07
N LEU A 330 -7.95 -36.94 8.33
CA LEU A 330 -9.25 -37.10 8.98
C LEU A 330 -10.16 -38.00 8.17
N LYS A 331 -10.24 -37.77 6.85
CA LYS A 331 -11.00 -38.63 5.92
C LYS A 331 -10.52 -40.07 5.93
N ASP A 332 -9.21 -40.31 6.03
CA ASP A 332 -8.68 -41.67 6.13
C ASP A 332 -9.09 -42.40 7.42
N THR A 333 -9.43 -41.69 8.48
CA THR A 333 -9.93 -42.29 9.72
C THR A 333 -11.38 -42.70 9.67
N GLU A 334 -12.17 -42.30 8.65
CA GLU A 334 -13.57 -42.73 8.46
C GLU A 334 -13.69 -44.24 8.28
N LYS A 335 -12.63 -44.88 7.77
CA LYS A 335 -12.53 -46.31 7.62
C LYS A 335 -12.58 -47.09 8.97
N ARG A 336 -12.57 -46.38 10.12
CA ARG A 336 -12.57 -47.02 11.45
C ARG A 336 -13.77 -47.88 11.69
N GLU A 337 -14.97 -47.46 11.25
CA GLU A 337 -16.20 -48.21 11.44
C GLU A 337 -16.15 -49.59 10.79
N LYS A 338 -15.50 -49.72 9.65
CA LYS A 338 -15.26 -51.00 8.99
C LYS A 338 -14.53 -52.01 9.91
N TYR A 339 -13.52 -51.52 10.66
CA TYR A 339 -12.77 -52.41 11.56
C TYR A 339 -13.56 -52.77 12.83
N ARG A 340 -14.46 -51.89 13.29
CA ARG A 340 -15.40 -52.22 14.36
C ARG A 340 -16.33 -53.34 13.94
N ILE A 341 -16.96 -53.18 12.77
CA ILE A 341 -17.86 -54.18 12.19
C ILE A 341 -17.14 -55.54 12.00
N TYR A 342 -15.92 -55.52 11.48
CA TYR A 342 -15.14 -56.75 11.33
C TYR A 342 -14.87 -57.45 12.67
N GLY A 343 -14.52 -56.73 13.70
CA GLY A 343 -14.31 -57.27 15.05
C GLY A 343 -15.58 -57.87 15.66
N GLU A 344 -16.71 -57.16 15.51
CA GLU A 344 -18.02 -57.62 16.01
C GLU A 344 -18.51 -58.88 15.28
N LEU A 345 -18.41 -58.92 13.93
CA LEU A 345 -18.80 -60.09 13.14
C LEU A 345 -17.94 -61.30 13.43
N LEU A 346 -16.63 -61.11 13.63
CA LEU A 346 -15.74 -62.21 14.04
C LEU A 346 -16.02 -62.72 15.47
N ASN A 347 -16.43 -61.86 16.38
CA ASN A 347 -16.87 -62.29 17.71
C ASN A 347 -18.19 -63.07 17.66
N THR A 348 -19.08 -62.72 16.71
CA THR A 348 -20.40 -63.38 16.58
C THR A 348 -20.34 -64.69 15.83
N TYR A 349 -19.63 -64.74 14.70
CA TYR A 349 -19.60 -65.89 13.79
C TYR A 349 -18.25 -66.60 13.75
N GLY A 350 -17.22 -66.10 14.49
CA GLY A 350 -15.88 -66.68 14.44
C GLY A 350 -15.74 -68.12 14.97
N TYR A 351 -16.80 -68.70 15.60
CA TYR A 351 -16.84 -70.11 15.99
C TYR A 351 -16.91 -71.07 14.79
N GLU A 352 -17.27 -70.58 13.59
CA GLU A 352 -17.31 -71.35 12.34
C GLU A 352 -15.91 -71.50 11.72
N LEU A 353 -14.88 -70.78 12.19
CA LEU A 353 -13.52 -70.80 11.65
C LEU A 353 -12.73 -72.01 12.25
N ALA A 354 -12.17 -72.82 11.36
CA ALA A 354 -11.29 -73.92 11.74
C ALA A 354 -9.84 -73.48 12.04
N GLY A 355 -9.43 -72.34 11.60
CA GLY A 355 -8.09 -71.79 11.72
C GLY A 355 -7.23 -71.95 10.47
N GLY A 356 -6.43 -70.95 10.12
CA GLY A 356 -5.56 -70.93 8.93
C GLY A 356 -6.19 -70.26 7.69
N GLU A 357 -7.41 -69.74 7.78
CA GLU A 357 -8.11 -69.06 6.69
C GLU A 357 -7.52 -67.66 6.51
N LYS A 358 -7.46 -67.18 5.24
CA LYS A 358 -7.03 -65.82 4.87
C LYS A 358 -8.18 -64.81 4.84
N SER A 359 -9.39 -65.28 4.77
CA SER A 359 -10.61 -64.45 4.77
C SER A 359 -11.80 -65.24 5.31
N PHE A 360 -12.77 -64.52 5.86
CA PHE A 360 -14.02 -65.04 6.33
C PHE A 360 -15.19 -64.28 5.72
N SER A 361 -16.13 -64.95 5.09
CA SER A 361 -17.36 -64.38 4.52
C SER A 361 -18.54 -64.68 5.43
N CYS A 362 -19.29 -63.68 5.81
CA CYS A 362 -20.47 -63.75 6.62
C CYS A 362 -21.49 -62.68 6.26
N ILE A 363 -22.71 -62.78 6.74
CA ILE A 363 -23.75 -61.78 6.56
C ILE A 363 -23.50 -60.64 7.59
N ASN A 364 -23.36 -59.44 7.10
CA ASN A 364 -23.31 -58.26 7.95
C ASN A 364 -24.72 -57.96 8.48
N TYR A 365 -24.97 -58.19 9.75
CA TYR A 365 -26.29 -58.00 10.35
C TYR A 365 -26.74 -56.53 10.44
N TYR A 366 -25.84 -55.54 10.17
CA TYR A 366 -26.20 -54.14 10.07
C TYR A 366 -26.81 -53.77 8.70
N THR A 367 -26.33 -54.41 7.61
CA THR A 367 -26.75 -54.07 6.23
C THR A 367 -27.53 -55.21 5.54
N GLY A 368 -27.47 -56.44 6.04
CA GLY A 368 -28.04 -57.62 5.40
C GLY A 368 -27.22 -58.14 4.20
N GLU A 369 -26.09 -57.54 3.87
CA GLU A 369 -25.23 -57.91 2.75
C GLU A 369 -24.11 -58.84 3.19
N GLU A 370 -23.61 -59.66 2.25
CA GLU A 370 -22.44 -60.49 2.48
C GLU A 370 -21.18 -59.63 2.52
N ILE A 371 -20.32 -59.83 3.53
CA ILE A 371 -19.06 -59.12 3.72
C ILE A 371 -17.91 -60.11 3.90
N SER A 372 -16.78 -59.85 3.23
CA SER A 372 -15.56 -60.63 3.38
C SER A 372 -14.59 -59.92 4.32
N ILE A 373 -14.19 -60.55 5.37
CA ILE A 373 -13.30 -60.07 6.43
C ILE A 373 -11.92 -60.68 6.22
N PRO A 374 -10.86 -59.85 6.02
CA PRO A 374 -9.50 -60.36 5.91
C PRO A 374 -9.00 -60.85 7.27
N LEU A 375 -8.40 -62.09 7.29
CA LEU A 375 -7.85 -62.72 8.46
C LEU A 375 -6.35 -62.91 8.35
N ASP A 376 -5.69 -62.92 9.48
CA ASP A 376 -4.31 -63.37 9.62
C ASP A 376 -4.35 -64.89 9.92
N PRO A 377 -3.85 -65.75 9.01
CA PRO A 377 -3.95 -67.20 9.17
C PRO A 377 -3.20 -67.78 10.39
N GLN A 378 -2.28 -67.00 10.96
CA GLN A 378 -1.49 -67.38 12.13
C GLN A 378 -2.20 -67.11 13.46
N LEU A 379 -3.33 -66.37 13.42
CA LEU A 379 -4.08 -65.94 14.60
C LEU A 379 -5.43 -66.71 14.70
N SER A 380 -5.86 -66.91 15.94
CA SER A 380 -7.20 -67.43 16.21
C SER A 380 -8.27 -66.42 15.77
N ALA A 381 -9.53 -66.86 15.60
CA ALA A 381 -10.67 -65.97 15.34
C ALA A 381 -10.77 -64.84 16.36
N LYS A 382 -10.58 -65.15 17.64
CA LYS A 382 -10.60 -64.18 18.73
C LYS A 382 -9.45 -63.17 18.65
N ASP A 383 -8.24 -63.60 18.27
CA ASP A 383 -7.09 -62.71 18.13
C ASP A 383 -7.20 -61.85 16.86
N ASN A 384 -7.78 -62.35 15.77
CA ASN A 384 -8.14 -61.56 14.60
C ASN A 384 -9.18 -60.48 14.94
N ALA A 385 -10.23 -60.80 15.68
CA ALA A 385 -11.21 -59.87 16.18
C ALA A 385 -10.54 -58.78 17.03
N LYS A 386 -9.65 -59.16 17.96
CA LYS A 386 -8.88 -58.23 18.78
C LYS A 386 -8.03 -57.29 17.91
N LYS A 387 -7.32 -57.82 16.90
CA LYS A 387 -6.52 -57.04 15.94
C LYS A 387 -7.34 -56.01 15.21
N HIS A 388 -8.58 -56.32 14.81
CA HIS A 388 -9.50 -55.36 14.20
C HIS A 388 -9.97 -54.31 15.20
N PHE A 389 -10.33 -54.67 16.44
CA PHE A 389 -10.67 -53.71 17.49
C PHE A 389 -9.50 -52.77 17.87
N ASP A 390 -8.28 -53.31 17.94
CA ASP A 390 -7.10 -52.47 18.21
C ASP A 390 -6.88 -51.43 17.10
N LYS A 391 -7.11 -51.86 15.83
CA LYS A 391 -7.05 -50.92 14.70
C LYS A 391 -8.18 -49.89 14.72
N TYR A 392 -9.39 -50.29 15.07
CA TYR A 392 -10.51 -49.35 15.30
C TYR A 392 -10.18 -48.35 16.39
N ASN A 393 -9.71 -48.78 17.56
CA ASN A 393 -9.39 -47.95 18.69
C ASN A 393 -8.25 -46.95 18.36
N LYS A 394 -7.23 -47.42 17.61
CA LYS A 394 -6.17 -46.54 17.13
C LYS A 394 -6.70 -45.44 16.22
N LEU A 395 -7.53 -45.79 15.23
CA LEU A 395 -8.12 -44.85 14.29
C LEU A 395 -9.11 -43.90 15.00
N LYS A 396 -9.89 -44.38 15.99
CA LYS A 396 -10.77 -43.53 16.80
C LYS A 396 -10.02 -42.46 17.56
N ARG A 397 -8.94 -42.83 18.27
CA ARG A 397 -8.09 -41.87 18.98
C ARG A 397 -7.45 -40.87 18.01
N THR A 398 -7.02 -41.34 16.83
CA THR A 398 -6.46 -40.47 15.78
C THR A 398 -7.50 -39.50 15.25
N PHE A 399 -8.75 -39.95 15.05
CA PHE A 399 -9.86 -39.09 14.63
C PHE A 399 -10.13 -37.96 15.64
N GLU A 400 -10.27 -38.33 16.93
CA GLU A 400 -10.53 -37.35 17.99
C GLU A 400 -9.42 -36.30 18.09
N ALA A 401 -8.15 -36.74 18.04
CA ALA A 401 -7.00 -35.84 18.09
C ALA A 401 -6.91 -34.95 16.83
N LEU A 402 -7.14 -35.52 15.65
CA LEU A 402 -7.10 -34.76 14.38
C LEU A 402 -8.25 -33.75 14.29
N THR A 403 -9.46 -34.10 14.77
CA THR A 403 -10.58 -33.14 14.81
C THR A 403 -10.20 -31.91 15.62
N GLN A 404 -9.69 -32.10 16.83
CA GLN A 404 -9.25 -30.99 17.66
C GLN A 404 -8.13 -30.16 17.02
N LEU A 405 -7.13 -30.81 16.39
CA LEU A 405 -6.04 -30.13 15.71
C LEU A 405 -6.51 -29.36 14.46
N THR A 406 -7.50 -29.91 13.75
CA THR A 406 -8.08 -29.27 12.56
C THR A 406 -8.85 -28.01 12.95
N ASP A 407 -9.65 -28.07 14.03
CA ASP A 407 -10.37 -26.92 14.57
C ASP A 407 -9.42 -25.82 15.05
N GLN A 408 -8.32 -26.19 15.72
CA GLN A 408 -7.29 -25.24 16.13
C GLN A 408 -6.60 -24.57 14.92
N THR A 409 -6.25 -25.36 13.90
CA THR A 409 -5.62 -24.83 12.68
C THR A 409 -6.58 -23.91 11.92
N LYS A 410 -7.87 -24.24 11.89
CA LYS A 410 -8.89 -23.37 11.28
C LYS A 410 -9.01 -22.03 12.04
N ALA A 411 -9.05 -22.07 13.36
CA ALA A 411 -9.08 -20.86 14.18
C ALA A 411 -7.82 -19.97 13.98
N GLU A 412 -6.63 -20.57 13.81
CA GLU A 412 -5.42 -19.86 13.46
C GLU A 412 -5.49 -19.19 12.08
N ILE A 413 -6.07 -19.86 11.08
CA ILE A 413 -6.31 -19.31 9.73
C ILE A 413 -7.25 -18.10 9.82
N ASP A 414 -8.40 -18.25 10.49
CA ASP A 414 -9.41 -17.21 10.63
C ASP A 414 -8.83 -15.97 11.33
N HIS A 415 -8.00 -16.17 12.36
CA HIS A 415 -7.28 -15.09 13.04
C HIS A 415 -6.26 -14.39 12.11
N LEU A 416 -5.44 -15.13 11.35
CA LEU A 416 -4.50 -14.54 10.41
C LEU A 416 -5.19 -13.79 9.26
N GLU A 417 -6.34 -14.30 8.79
CA GLU A 417 -7.16 -13.60 7.78
C GLU A 417 -7.73 -12.29 8.33
N SER A 418 -8.17 -12.25 9.59
CA SER A 418 -8.63 -11.00 10.22
C SER A 418 -7.51 -9.98 10.36
N ILE A 419 -6.28 -10.41 10.69
CA ILE A 419 -5.09 -9.54 10.71
C ILE A 419 -4.76 -9.04 9.30
N SER A 420 -4.86 -9.89 8.29
CA SER A 420 -4.67 -9.47 6.89
C SER A 420 -5.66 -8.36 6.50
N SER A 421 -6.94 -8.51 6.84
CA SER A 421 -7.95 -7.48 6.62
C SER A 421 -7.66 -6.19 7.39
N ALA A 422 -7.18 -6.29 8.64
CA ALA A 422 -6.79 -5.13 9.43
C ALA A 422 -5.60 -4.36 8.79
N LEU A 423 -4.64 -5.07 8.16
CA LEU A 423 -3.56 -4.47 7.40
C LEU A 423 -4.05 -3.73 6.14
N ASP A 424 -5.17 -4.16 5.54
CA ASP A 424 -5.78 -3.48 4.39
C ASP A 424 -6.60 -2.25 4.78
N ILE A 425 -7.16 -2.25 6.00
CA ILE A 425 -7.94 -1.16 6.59
C ILE A 425 -7.03 -0.05 7.15
N ALA A 426 -5.80 -0.36 7.55
CA ALA A 426 -4.87 0.60 8.16
C ALA A 426 -4.58 1.79 7.23
N LEU A 427 -4.87 3.01 7.69
CA LEU A 427 -4.65 4.28 6.97
C LEU A 427 -3.49 5.11 7.54
N ALA A 428 -3.04 4.81 8.77
CA ALA A 428 -1.98 5.54 9.46
C ALA A 428 -0.95 4.58 10.08
N GLU A 429 0.28 5.08 10.29
CA GLU A 429 1.33 4.29 10.95
C GLU A 429 0.94 3.83 12.36
N ASN A 430 0.16 4.66 13.06
CA ASN A 430 -0.34 4.34 14.38
C ASN A 430 -1.28 3.11 14.38
N ASP A 431 -1.97 2.85 13.26
CA ASP A 431 -2.84 1.68 13.10
C ASP A 431 -2.01 0.39 13.05
N LEU A 432 -0.79 0.45 12.46
CA LEU A 432 0.11 -0.70 12.39
C LEU A 432 0.70 -1.11 13.74
N VAL A 433 0.72 -0.23 14.73
CA VAL A 433 1.29 -0.51 16.06
C VAL A 433 0.52 -1.62 16.76
N GLN A 434 -0.82 -1.53 16.82
CA GLN A 434 -1.66 -2.54 17.46
C GLN A 434 -1.61 -3.88 16.73
N ILE A 435 -1.61 -3.86 15.37
CA ILE A 435 -1.47 -5.08 14.55
C ILE A 435 -0.14 -5.77 14.82
N LYS A 436 0.95 -4.99 14.95
CA LYS A 436 2.26 -5.56 15.28
C LYS A 436 2.32 -6.15 16.69
N GLU A 437 1.67 -5.50 17.67
CA GLU A 437 1.54 -6.04 19.04
C GLU A 437 0.81 -7.39 19.03
N GLU A 438 -0.29 -7.49 18.29
CA GLU A 438 -1.06 -8.72 18.13
C GLU A 438 -0.20 -9.84 17.53
N LEU A 439 0.53 -9.56 16.43
CA LEU A 439 1.45 -10.52 15.83
C LEU A 439 2.61 -10.96 16.76
N MET A 440 3.05 -10.08 17.69
CA MET A 440 4.03 -10.43 18.72
C MET A 440 3.43 -11.29 19.83
N GLU A 441 2.20 -11.03 20.24
CA GLU A 441 1.49 -11.79 21.28
C GLU A 441 1.28 -13.24 20.83
N TYR A 442 0.86 -13.42 19.58
CA TYR A 442 0.63 -14.74 18.96
C TYR A 442 1.89 -15.41 18.39
N GLY A 443 3.08 -14.80 18.54
CA GLY A 443 4.37 -15.41 18.25
C GLY A 443 4.79 -15.39 16.78
N TYR A 444 4.11 -14.65 15.93
CA TYR A 444 4.47 -14.48 14.50
C TYR A 444 5.62 -13.49 14.31
N VAL A 445 5.78 -12.55 15.25
CA VAL A 445 6.87 -11.59 15.31
C VAL A 445 7.62 -11.77 16.63
N LYS A 446 8.94 -11.55 16.61
CA LYS A 446 9.76 -11.65 17.83
C LYS A 446 9.26 -10.69 18.91
N LYS A 447 9.12 -11.21 20.13
CA LYS A 447 8.78 -10.41 21.32
C LYS A 447 9.85 -9.35 21.58
N ARG A 448 9.44 -8.21 22.13
CA ARG A 448 10.35 -7.14 22.55
C ARG A 448 11.29 -7.62 23.66
N ARG A 449 12.45 -6.96 23.75
CA ARG A 449 13.34 -7.14 24.88
C ARG A 449 12.67 -6.53 26.13
N PRO A 450 12.96 -7.05 27.33
CA PRO A 450 12.33 -6.57 28.57
C PRO A 450 12.47 -5.06 28.84
N ASN A 451 13.53 -4.43 28.33
CA ASN A 451 13.84 -3.00 28.50
C ASN A 451 13.29 -2.10 27.38
N ASP A 452 12.63 -2.64 26.35
CA ASP A 452 12.08 -1.82 25.28
C ASP A 452 10.80 -1.10 25.74
N LYS A 453 10.75 0.22 25.56
CA LYS A 453 9.55 1.01 25.86
C LYS A 453 8.39 0.55 24.99
N ARG A 454 7.22 0.32 25.59
CA ARG A 454 5.99 0.05 24.85
C ARG A 454 5.61 1.29 24.05
N PRO A 455 5.24 1.17 22.77
CA PRO A 455 4.77 2.31 22.01
C PRO A 455 3.44 2.79 22.58
N LYS A 456 3.21 4.09 22.50
CA LYS A 456 1.92 4.67 22.86
C LYS A 456 0.92 4.33 21.76
N ILE A 457 -0.17 3.67 22.13
CA ILE A 457 -1.30 3.41 21.23
C ILE A 457 -2.08 4.72 21.11
N THR A 458 -2.12 5.28 19.90
CA THR A 458 -2.83 6.54 19.59
C THR A 458 -3.88 6.34 18.50
N SER A 459 -3.94 5.16 17.88
CA SER A 459 -4.98 4.81 16.91
C SER A 459 -6.34 4.74 17.58
N LYS A 460 -7.35 5.35 16.96
CA LYS A 460 -8.75 5.32 17.38
C LYS A 460 -9.59 4.65 16.30
N PRO A 461 -10.73 4.04 16.63
CA PRO A 461 -11.71 3.57 15.65
C PRO A 461 -12.15 4.71 14.73
N PHE A 462 -12.61 4.38 13.53
CA PHE A 462 -13.29 5.35 12.69
C PHE A 462 -14.60 5.78 13.34
N HIS A 463 -14.95 7.04 13.18
CA HIS A 463 -16.19 7.62 13.69
C HIS A 463 -16.92 8.32 12.56
N TYR A 464 -18.11 7.84 12.26
CA TYR A 464 -18.98 8.40 11.22
C TYR A 464 -20.28 8.90 11.82
N ILE A 465 -20.93 9.82 11.13
CA ILE A 465 -22.27 10.27 11.45
C ILE A 465 -23.19 9.88 10.30
N SER A 466 -24.26 9.14 10.60
CA SER A 466 -25.26 8.75 9.61
C SER A 466 -25.96 9.98 9.05
N SER A 467 -26.64 9.84 7.92
CA SER A 467 -27.43 10.91 7.32
C SER A 467 -28.53 11.45 8.26
N ASP A 468 -28.98 10.63 9.21
CA ASP A 468 -29.99 10.97 10.22
C ASP A 468 -29.37 11.42 11.56
N GLY A 469 -28.05 11.62 11.62
CA GLY A 469 -27.34 12.16 12.79
C GLY A 469 -26.97 11.15 13.87
N TYR A 470 -27.03 9.84 13.59
CA TYR A 470 -26.60 8.79 14.52
C TYR A 470 -25.10 8.49 14.38
N HIS A 471 -24.46 8.17 15.52
CA HIS A 471 -23.04 7.88 15.57
C HIS A 471 -22.75 6.42 15.21
N ILE A 472 -21.81 6.21 14.27
CA ILE A 472 -21.36 4.89 13.82
C ILE A 472 -19.85 4.78 14.04
N TYR A 473 -19.42 3.73 14.72
CA TYR A 473 -18.01 3.48 15.01
C TYR A 473 -17.54 2.19 14.36
N VAL A 474 -16.35 2.23 13.73
CA VAL A 474 -15.77 1.10 13.00
C VAL A 474 -14.38 0.78 13.53
N GLY A 475 -14.16 -0.47 13.94
CA GLY A 475 -12.85 -0.92 14.42
C GLY A 475 -11.86 -1.15 13.29
N LYS A 476 -10.61 -0.75 13.48
CA LYS A 476 -9.52 -0.87 12.48
C LYS A 476 -8.73 -2.17 12.62
N ASN A 477 -8.83 -2.85 13.74
CA ASN A 477 -8.13 -4.09 14.06
C ASN A 477 -8.87 -4.89 15.15
N ASN A 478 -8.43 -6.09 15.43
CA ASN A 478 -9.10 -7.01 16.34
C ASN A 478 -9.21 -6.47 17.79
N TYR A 479 -8.20 -5.76 18.29
CA TYR A 479 -8.27 -5.13 19.61
C TYR A 479 -9.33 -4.03 19.66
N GLN A 480 -9.42 -3.19 18.63
CA GLN A 480 -10.46 -2.16 18.56
C GLN A 480 -11.85 -2.78 18.35
N ASN A 481 -11.96 -3.85 17.56
CA ASN A 481 -13.21 -4.61 17.42
C ASN A 481 -13.70 -5.13 18.77
N GLU A 482 -12.79 -5.70 19.56
CA GLU A 482 -13.11 -6.18 20.92
C GLU A 482 -13.49 -5.03 21.87
N GLU A 483 -12.71 -3.95 21.86
CA GLU A 483 -12.99 -2.78 22.71
C GLU A 483 -14.34 -2.14 22.38
N LEU A 484 -14.63 -1.92 21.09
CA LEU A 484 -15.90 -1.38 20.62
C LEU A 484 -17.07 -2.24 21.07
N THR A 485 -16.97 -3.57 20.88
CA THR A 485 -18.08 -4.49 21.17
C THR A 485 -18.31 -4.68 22.66
N PHE A 486 -17.25 -4.85 23.47
CA PHE A 486 -17.40 -5.30 24.86
C PHE A 486 -17.22 -4.21 25.92
N ARG A 487 -16.57 -3.08 25.57
CA ARG A 487 -16.33 -1.98 26.54
C ARG A 487 -17.07 -0.70 26.15
N PHE A 488 -17.12 -0.37 24.86
CA PHE A 488 -17.70 0.89 24.38
C PHE A 488 -19.20 0.79 24.10
N ALA A 489 -19.66 -0.27 23.46
CA ALA A 489 -21.06 -0.44 23.08
C ALA A 489 -21.94 -0.77 24.32
N ASN A 490 -23.08 -0.09 24.42
CA ASN A 490 -24.15 -0.37 25.38
C ASN A 490 -25.04 -1.53 24.89
N GLY A 491 -25.81 -2.15 25.78
CA GLY A 491 -26.64 -3.30 25.45
C GLY A 491 -27.64 -3.09 24.31
N ASN A 492 -28.15 -1.85 24.16
CA ASN A 492 -29.14 -1.48 23.16
C ASN A 492 -28.53 -0.99 21.82
N ASP A 493 -27.20 -0.80 21.76
CA ASP A 493 -26.52 -0.47 20.53
C ASP A 493 -26.54 -1.65 19.55
N TRP A 494 -26.46 -1.36 18.26
CA TRP A 494 -26.47 -2.37 17.21
C TRP A 494 -25.06 -2.63 16.71
N TRP A 495 -24.73 -3.90 16.61
CA TRP A 495 -23.46 -4.41 16.09
C TRP A 495 -23.68 -5.01 14.71
N PHE A 496 -22.76 -4.74 13.78
CA PHE A 496 -22.78 -5.24 12.41
C PHE A 496 -21.44 -5.88 12.07
N HIS A 497 -21.47 -6.93 11.25
CA HIS A 497 -20.29 -7.59 10.73
C HIS A 497 -20.60 -8.33 9.43
N ALA A 498 -19.61 -8.40 8.52
CA ALA A 498 -19.73 -9.18 7.28
C ALA A 498 -19.83 -10.68 7.58
N LYS A 499 -20.87 -11.33 7.08
CA LYS A 499 -21.19 -12.72 7.40
C LYS A 499 -20.15 -13.67 6.83
N GLY A 500 -19.55 -14.49 7.70
CA GLY A 500 -18.63 -15.56 7.30
C GLY A 500 -17.29 -15.13 6.69
N ILE A 501 -17.01 -13.83 6.64
CA ILE A 501 -15.74 -13.29 6.13
C ILE A 501 -15.11 -12.30 7.12
N PRO A 502 -13.77 -12.16 7.15
CA PRO A 502 -13.09 -11.21 7.99
C PRO A 502 -13.49 -9.76 7.70
N GLY A 503 -13.67 -8.95 8.76
CA GLY A 503 -14.07 -7.56 8.66
C GLY A 503 -14.03 -6.82 9.98
N SER A 504 -14.43 -5.57 9.94
CA SER A 504 -14.55 -4.71 11.11
C SER A 504 -15.86 -4.94 11.86
N HIS A 505 -15.81 -4.79 13.18
CA HIS A 505 -17.02 -4.58 13.95
C HIS A 505 -17.50 -3.14 13.77
N VAL A 506 -18.75 -2.98 13.41
CA VAL A 506 -19.40 -1.68 13.27
C VAL A 506 -20.45 -1.54 14.37
N ILE A 507 -20.40 -0.45 15.12
CA ILE A 507 -21.34 -0.15 16.19
C ILE A 507 -22.17 1.08 15.82
N LEU A 508 -23.48 0.89 15.63
CA LEU A 508 -24.44 1.96 15.50
C LEU A 508 -25.00 2.27 16.89
N LYS A 509 -24.77 3.50 17.38
CA LYS A 509 -25.20 3.94 18.70
C LYS A 509 -26.70 4.20 18.71
N ASN A 510 -27.34 3.68 19.76
CA ASN A 510 -28.74 3.98 20.06
C ASN A 510 -28.80 4.96 21.24
N ASP A 511 -28.90 6.25 20.93
CA ASP A 511 -28.90 7.34 21.94
C ASP A 511 -30.25 7.48 22.68
N GLY A 512 -31.17 6.52 22.54
CA GLY A 512 -32.46 6.54 23.23
C GLY A 512 -33.48 7.55 22.69
N LYS A 513 -33.23 8.11 21.49
CA LYS A 513 -34.10 9.10 20.83
C LYS A 513 -35.30 8.51 20.08
N GLY A 514 -35.60 7.20 20.26
CA GLY A 514 -36.67 6.48 19.58
C GLY A 514 -36.17 5.27 18.79
N GLU A 515 -36.97 4.77 17.86
CA GLU A 515 -36.57 3.71 16.93
C GLU A 515 -35.58 4.27 15.91
N LEU A 516 -34.49 3.52 15.66
CA LEU A 516 -33.49 3.88 14.67
C LEU A 516 -34.08 3.70 13.26
N PRO A 517 -33.89 4.67 12.33
CA PRO A 517 -34.43 4.58 10.98
C PRO A 517 -33.68 3.51 10.16
N ASP A 518 -34.38 2.86 9.23
CA ASP A 518 -33.82 1.82 8.35
C ASP A 518 -32.58 2.30 7.61
N ARG A 519 -32.56 3.56 7.21
CA ARG A 519 -31.41 4.18 6.54
C ARG A 519 -30.13 4.12 7.38
N ALA A 520 -30.21 4.32 8.69
CA ALA A 520 -29.03 4.21 9.55
C ALA A 520 -28.49 2.76 9.61
N PHE A 521 -29.38 1.75 9.51
CA PHE A 521 -28.97 0.34 9.39
C PHE A 521 -28.32 0.05 8.03
N GLU A 522 -28.86 0.58 6.94
CA GLU A 522 -28.29 0.44 5.61
C GLU A 522 -26.88 1.07 5.53
N GLU A 523 -26.72 2.28 6.08
CA GLU A 523 -25.44 2.99 6.12
C GLU A 523 -24.40 2.26 7.00
N ALA A 524 -24.80 1.75 8.16
CA ALA A 524 -23.92 0.93 9.02
C ALA A 524 -23.53 -0.40 8.35
N GLY A 525 -24.50 -1.02 7.66
CA GLY A 525 -24.26 -2.22 6.85
C GLY A 525 -23.30 -1.97 5.69
N ALA A 526 -23.45 -0.86 4.97
CA ALA A 526 -22.56 -0.46 3.89
C ALA A 526 -21.11 -0.25 4.38
N LEU A 527 -20.95 0.38 5.56
CA LEU A 527 -19.62 0.50 6.21
C LEU A 527 -19.06 -0.86 6.61
N ALA A 528 -19.87 -1.77 7.17
CA ALA A 528 -19.42 -3.12 7.51
C ALA A 528 -18.97 -3.92 6.28
N ALA A 529 -19.66 -3.77 5.15
CA ALA A 529 -19.28 -4.35 3.87
C ALA A 529 -17.96 -3.74 3.35
N PHE A 530 -17.84 -2.42 3.41
CA PHE A 530 -16.66 -1.68 2.93
C PHE A 530 -15.39 -2.01 3.74
N TYR A 531 -15.52 -2.18 5.07
CA TYR A 531 -14.41 -2.56 5.96
C TYR A 531 -14.31 -4.07 6.18
N SER A 532 -14.57 -4.86 5.14
CA SER A 532 -14.45 -6.31 5.13
C SER A 532 -13.63 -6.81 3.94
N LYS A 533 -13.29 -8.10 3.95
CA LYS A 533 -12.67 -8.79 2.81
C LYS A 533 -13.57 -8.77 1.54
N GLY A 534 -14.87 -8.52 1.71
CA GLY A 534 -15.84 -8.40 0.63
C GLY A 534 -15.94 -7.01 -0.01
N ARG A 535 -15.03 -6.09 0.27
CA ARG A 535 -15.04 -4.70 -0.19
C ARG A 535 -15.21 -4.51 -1.70
N GLU A 536 -14.64 -5.41 -2.50
CA GLU A 536 -14.68 -5.34 -3.97
C GLU A 536 -15.84 -6.17 -4.59
N ASN A 537 -16.66 -6.80 -3.75
CA ASN A 537 -17.83 -7.53 -4.21
C ASN A 537 -18.97 -6.56 -4.51
N GLU A 538 -19.84 -6.90 -5.49
CA GLU A 538 -21.02 -6.09 -5.78
C GLU A 538 -21.96 -5.98 -4.58
N LYS A 539 -22.08 -7.05 -3.79
CA LYS A 539 -22.94 -7.15 -2.59
C LYS A 539 -22.30 -8.04 -1.54
N VAL A 540 -22.52 -7.68 -0.26
CA VAL A 540 -22.03 -8.44 0.90
C VAL A 540 -23.19 -8.66 1.86
N GLU A 541 -23.35 -9.89 2.35
CA GLU A 541 -24.30 -10.20 3.41
C GLU A 541 -23.73 -9.77 4.76
N ILE A 542 -24.49 -8.98 5.52
CA ILE A 542 -24.09 -8.40 6.79
C ILE A 542 -25.03 -8.93 7.88
N ASP A 543 -24.47 -9.56 8.89
CA ASP A 543 -25.18 -9.92 10.10
C ASP A 543 -25.21 -8.71 11.05
N TYR A 544 -26.38 -8.44 11.64
CA TYR A 544 -26.52 -7.40 12.65
C TYR A 544 -27.42 -7.84 13.79
N ILE A 545 -27.10 -7.34 14.99
CA ILE A 545 -27.77 -7.75 16.24
C ILE A 545 -27.53 -6.72 17.33
N GLN A 546 -28.46 -6.63 18.30
CA GLN A 546 -28.21 -5.83 19.50
C GLN A 546 -27.07 -6.40 20.32
N LYS A 547 -26.18 -5.53 20.81
CA LYS A 547 -24.97 -5.91 21.55
C LYS A 547 -25.22 -6.82 22.76
N LYS A 548 -26.35 -6.67 23.44
CA LYS A 548 -26.73 -7.54 24.59
C LYS A 548 -26.75 -9.04 24.27
N ASN A 549 -26.96 -9.40 23.02
CA ASN A 549 -27.04 -10.78 22.53
C ASN A 549 -25.69 -11.34 22.06
N ILE A 550 -24.60 -10.57 22.16
CA ILE A 550 -23.25 -10.97 21.75
C ILE A 550 -22.46 -11.42 22.97
N LYS A 551 -21.80 -12.57 22.85
CA LYS A 551 -20.96 -13.14 23.89
C LYS A 551 -19.50 -13.21 23.46
N LYS A 552 -18.57 -12.97 24.39
CA LYS A 552 -17.15 -13.16 24.16
C LYS A 552 -16.81 -14.65 24.22
N VAL A 553 -15.97 -15.12 23.32
CA VAL A 553 -15.43 -16.48 23.30
C VAL A 553 -14.24 -16.55 24.26
N THR A 554 -14.35 -17.36 25.28
CA THR A 554 -13.24 -17.56 26.24
C THR A 554 -12.08 -18.29 25.54
N GLY A 555 -10.89 -17.71 25.59
CA GLY A 555 -9.67 -18.28 24.99
C GLY A 555 -9.51 -18.08 23.48
N ALA A 556 -10.46 -17.43 22.81
CA ALA A 556 -10.29 -17.03 21.40
C ALA A 556 -9.45 -15.77 21.26
N ALA A 557 -8.95 -15.52 20.03
CA ALA A 557 -8.26 -14.30 19.66
C ALA A 557 -9.17 -13.05 19.83
N PRO A 558 -8.60 -11.84 20.00
CA PRO A 558 -9.38 -10.62 20.12
C PRO A 558 -10.32 -10.41 18.93
N GLY A 559 -11.51 -9.85 19.20
CA GLY A 559 -12.50 -9.55 18.15
C GLY A 559 -13.37 -10.75 17.75
N PHE A 560 -13.14 -11.96 18.28
CA PHE A 560 -14.01 -13.10 18.01
C PHE A 560 -15.22 -13.10 18.95
N VAL A 561 -16.42 -13.25 18.36
CA VAL A 561 -17.70 -13.18 19.06
C VAL A 561 -18.58 -14.40 18.73
N ILE A 562 -19.50 -14.72 19.64
CA ILE A 562 -20.57 -15.70 19.40
C ILE A 562 -21.92 -15.01 19.58
N TYR A 563 -22.82 -15.26 18.64
CA TYR A 563 -24.24 -14.94 18.72
C TYR A 563 -25.07 -16.12 18.15
N HIS A 564 -26.29 -16.30 18.63
CA HIS A 564 -27.13 -17.44 18.25
C HIS A 564 -28.29 -17.07 17.32
N THR A 565 -28.74 -15.82 17.43
CA THR A 565 -29.81 -15.25 16.60
C THR A 565 -29.34 -13.91 16.06
N ASN A 566 -29.56 -13.67 14.80
CA ASN A 566 -29.17 -12.42 14.14
C ASN A 566 -30.19 -12.07 13.08
N TYR A 567 -30.17 -10.81 12.68
CA TYR A 567 -30.76 -10.32 11.44
C TYR A 567 -29.65 -10.25 10.40
N SER A 568 -30.03 -10.36 9.13
CA SER A 568 -29.11 -10.18 8.02
C SER A 568 -29.67 -9.18 7.02
N LEU A 569 -28.80 -8.37 6.44
CA LEU A 569 -29.11 -7.48 5.33
C LEU A 569 -28.05 -7.64 4.23
N VAL A 570 -28.38 -7.27 3.02
CA VAL A 570 -27.44 -7.27 1.88
C VAL A 570 -27.04 -5.83 1.63
N ALA A 571 -25.75 -5.52 1.77
CA ALA A 571 -25.21 -4.18 1.60
C ALA A 571 -24.27 -4.08 0.38
N ILE A 572 -24.28 -2.94 -0.29
CA ILE A 572 -23.29 -2.55 -1.29
C ILE A 572 -22.13 -1.88 -0.54
N PRO A 573 -20.88 -2.37 -0.69
CA PRO A 573 -19.74 -1.76 -0.01
C PRO A 573 -19.57 -0.29 -0.39
N SER A 574 -19.77 0.63 0.53
CA SER A 574 -19.54 2.06 0.30
C SER A 574 -19.16 2.80 1.58
N CYS A 575 -18.40 3.88 1.43
CA CYS A 575 -17.99 4.77 2.51
C CYS A 575 -18.31 6.23 2.13
N ASN A 576 -19.60 6.53 1.95
CA ASN A 576 -20.08 7.85 1.51
C ASN A 576 -20.34 8.81 2.68
N LEU A 577 -20.22 8.34 3.92
CA LEU A 577 -20.41 9.17 5.10
C LEU A 577 -19.14 9.98 5.40
N LYS A 578 -19.32 11.19 5.93
CA LYS A 578 -18.20 11.99 6.41
C LYS A 578 -17.70 11.45 7.74
N GLU A 579 -16.38 11.26 7.83
CA GLU A 579 -15.73 10.96 9.11
C GLU A 579 -15.90 12.18 10.03
N ALA A 580 -16.34 11.95 11.27
CA ALA A 580 -16.46 12.99 12.27
C ALA A 580 -15.05 13.33 12.81
N GLU A 581 -14.73 14.62 12.91
CA GLU A 581 -13.45 15.12 13.41
C GLU A 581 -13.18 14.73 14.90
#